data_43744ed764a7cd80667f9aec35640005
#
_entry.id   43744ed764a7cd80667f9aec35640005
#
_cell.length_a   1.000
_cell.length_b   1.000
_cell.length_c   1.000
_cell.angle_alpha   90.00
_cell.angle_beta   90.00
_cell.angle_gamma   90.00
#
_symmetry.space_group_name_H-M   'P 1'
#
loop_
_entity.id
_entity.type
_entity.pdbx_description
1 polymer ?
#
loop_
_entity_poly.entity_id
_entity_poly.type
_entity_poly.pdbx_seq_one_letter_code
_entity_poly.pdbx_strand_id
1 'polypeptide(L)'
;RQMCIRDRLYTRLVLQGPKLAVKCWLVNKDGSSLFTGKGRIAGTGQPSTGSLKIDPYVWFIEKYLKKGLCNTEYAAYYIDQFWRTDPTRTVTNHHQLTNHDFFVSKKAFFFDLSPWGDEPATDDPTQEEGLDLQILKTFLQEAYKQNKGEKFCYIGGFPSWIYKYTQHAGGKHEDVATEWEFSRIISAYNAFKDADAIGLGALANSSFWQHFPLQEKYPQKWVTHQELMDRGYLNRDGTINFQGRNFILFYVGDYDSSSWIAQTTPFLWDEPSRGEVPLMWSVSPVLAERVPMVMHNYRVTATPNDYFAAADNGAGYLMPGMLQEPRSVSGLKSGLSAWAKHCSKYYQKWGLTITGFVIDGEAPGLDSDGLDCYASFSPNGIVPQKMPLTLLHNDMPVIRADYDIVDHDYRRATDVIVERVEKRPVPFHWFRAI
;
A
#
# COMPACT_ATOMS: atom_id res chain seq x y z
N ARG A 1 23.49 -25.92 2.61
CA ARG A 1 22.08 -26.07 3.01
C ARG A 1 21.11 -25.61 1.91
N GLN A 2 21.35 -24.50 1.19
CA GLN A 2 20.49 -24.07 0.05
C GLN A 2 20.49 -25.10 -1.09
N MET A 3 21.58 -25.74 -1.38
CA MET A 3 21.68 -26.78 -2.40
C MET A 3 20.75 -27.97 -2.10
N CYS A 4 20.64 -28.41 -0.83
CA CYS A 4 19.77 -29.51 -0.44
C CYS A 4 18.27 -29.23 -0.60
N ILE A 5 17.83 -27.98 -0.40
CA ILE A 5 16.42 -27.60 -0.56
C ILE A 5 16.06 -27.52 -2.05
N ARG A 6 16.94 -26.92 -2.84
CA ARG A 6 16.80 -26.83 -4.30
C ARG A 6 16.70 -28.22 -4.94
N ASP A 7 17.60 -29.11 -4.56
CA ASP A 7 17.68 -30.46 -5.12
C ASP A 7 16.48 -31.32 -4.70
N ARG A 8 16.02 -31.16 -3.46
CA ARG A 8 14.77 -31.81 -3.00
C ARG A 8 13.52 -31.29 -3.71
N LEU A 9 13.42 -29.96 -3.91
CA LEU A 9 12.29 -29.37 -4.61
C LEU A 9 12.29 -29.79 -6.08
N TYR A 10 13.45 -29.74 -6.74
CA TYR A 10 13.61 -30.22 -8.11
C TYR A 10 13.24 -31.71 -8.22
N THR A 11 13.77 -32.54 -7.35
CA THR A 11 13.47 -33.96 -7.34
C THR A 11 11.98 -34.23 -7.16
N ARG A 12 11.32 -33.54 -6.22
CA ARG A 12 9.88 -33.73 -5.99
C ARG A 12 9.02 -33.20 -7.12
N LEU A 13 9.27 -31.98 -7.60
CA LEU A 13 8.37 -31.33 -8.57
C LEU A 13 8.66 -31.72 -10.02
N VAL A 14 9.92 -32.02 -10.35
CA VAL A 14 10.32 -32.30 -11.73
C VAL A 14 10.46 -33.79 -11.99
N LEU A 15 11.10 -34.53 -11.08
CA LEU A 15 11.38 -35.96 -11.27
C LEU A 15 10.30 -36.89 -10.71
N GLN A 16 9.74 -36.59 -9.56
CA GLN A 16 8.81 -37.46 -8.82
C GLN A 16 7.38 -36.97 -8.78
N GLY A 17 7.14 -35.68 -9.04
CA GLY A 17 5.83 -35.05 -8.98
C GLY A 17 5.18 -34.79 -10.35
N PRO A 18 4.45 -33.69 -10.49
CA PRO A 18 3.66 -33.36 -11.70
C PRO A 18 4.50 -33.05 -12.95
N LYS A 19 5.79 -33.33 -12.95
CA LYS A 19 6.74 -33.13 -14.07
C LYS A 19 6.71 -31.71 -14.64
N LEU A 20 6.88 -30.72 -13.78
CA LEU A 20 6.96 -29.32 -14.21
C LEU A 20 8.12 -29.13 -15.19
N ALA A 21 7.84 -28.47 -16.29
CA ALA A 21 8.88 -28.16 -17.27
C ALA A 21 9.82 -27.07 -16.74
N VAL A 22 11.11 -27.39 -16.68
CA VAL A 22 12.13 -26.39 -16.40
C VAL A 22 12.28 -25.47 -17.63
N LYS A 23 11.96 -24.19 -17.45
CA LYS A 23 12.08 -23.20 -18.53
C LYS A 23 13.48 -22.71 -18.75
N CYS A 24 14.25 -22.57 -17.66
CA CYS A 24 15.59 -22.03 -17.69
C CYS A 24 16.33 -22.43 -16.42
N TRP A 25 17.63 -22.63 -16.55
CA TRP A 25 18.55 -22.77 -15.42
C TRP A 25 19.30 -21.46 -15.23
N LEU A 26 19.34 -20.94 -14.01
CA LEU A 26 20.12 -19.74 -13.64
C LEU A 26 21.54 -20.08 -13.14
N VAL A 27 21.89 -21.37 -13.18
CA VAL A 27 23.19 -21.91 -12.84
C VAL A 27 23.70 -22.80 -13.96
N ASN A 28 25.02 -22.85 -14.10
CA ASN A 28 25.72 -23.76 -14.99
C ASN A 28 25.66 -25.21 -14.45
N LYS A 29 26.13 -26.17 -15.25
CA LYS A 29 26.14 -27.60 -14.86
C LYS A 29 26.99 -27.88 -13.62
N ASP A 30 28.03 -27.12 -13.40
CA ASP A 30 28.94 -27.19 -12.23
C ASP A 30 28.37 -26.50 -10.97
N GLY A 31 27.17 -25.90 -11.07
CA GLY A 31 26.51 -25.17 -9.99
C GLY A 31 26.93 -23.70 -9.86
N SER A 32 27.87 -23.23 -10.68
CA SER A 32 28.22 -21.80 -10.71
C SER A 32 27.07 -20.93 -11.24
N SER A 33 27.02 -19.66 -10.84
CA SER A 33 26.02 -18.70 -11.35
C SER A 33 26.15 -18.50 -12.86
N LEU A 34 25.00 -18.37 -13.53
CA LEU A 34 24.95 -17.90 -14.91
C LEU A 34 25.43 -16.44 -15.06
N PHE A 35 25.37 -15.69 -13.99
CA PHE A 35 25.76 -14.28 -13.92
C PHE A 35 27.09 -14.14 -13.23
N THR A 36 28.04 -13.48 -13.90
CA THR A 36 29.44 -13.38 -13.46
C THR A 36 29.84 -11.97 -13.05
N GLY A 37 28.98 -10.98 -13.25
CA GLY A 37 29.33 -9.57 -13.08
C GLY A 37 30.32 -9.04 -14.11
N LYS A 38 30.56 -9.78 -15.22
CA LYS A 38 31.54 -9.42 -16.25
C LYS A 38 31.04 -9.72 -17.65
N GLY A 39 31.55 -8.97 -18.63
CA GLY A 39 31.28 -9.21 -20.03
C GLY A 39 29.84 -8.89 -20.44
N ARG A 40 29.13 -9.84 -21.03
CA ARG A 40 27.73 -9.70 -21.43
C ARG A 40 26.83 -10.64 -20.66
N ILE A 41 25.63 -10.14 -20.34
CA ILE A 41 24.58 -10.94 -19.70
C ILE A 41 24.08 -12.00 -20.67
N ALA A 42 24.14 -13.26 -20.26
CA ALA A 42 23.89 -14.43 -21.10
C ALA A 42 22.57 -14.33 -21.89
N GLY A 43 22.67 -14.39 -23.19
CA GLY A 43 21.55 -14.45 -24.12
C GLY A 43 20.70 -13.16 -24.21
N THR A 44 21.16 -12.02 -23.67
CA THR A 44 20.45 -10.72 -23.79
C THR A 44 21.14 -9.76 -24.77
N GLY A 45 22.44 -9.91 -24.98
CA GLY A 45 23.25 -8.94 -25.69
C GLY A 45 23.61 -7.68 -24.89
N GLN A 46 23.05 -7.51 -23.68
CA GLN A 46 23.37 -6.40 -22.79
C GLN A 46 24.72 -6.60 -22.10
N PRO A 47 25.49 -5.52 -21.87
CA PRO A 47 26.67 -5.61 -21.03
C PRO A 47 26.28 -5.96 -19.59
N SER A 48 27.17 -6.63 -18.86
CA SER A 48 27.02 -6.79 -17.42
C SER A 48 27.09 -5.42 -16.74
N THR A 49 26.29 -5.25 -15.71
CA THR A 49 26.30 -4.05 -14.85
C THR A 49 27.45 -4.06 -13.83
N GLY A 50 28.18 -5.16 -13.72
CA GLY A 50 29.17 -5.38 -12.66
C GLY A 50 28.58 -5.99 -11.39
N SER A 51 27.27 -5.89 -11.20
CA SER A 51 26.57 -6.43 -10.02
C SER A 51 26.00 -7.82 -10.29
N LEU A 52 26.31 -8.76 -9.42
CA LEU A 52 25.75 -10.10 -9.44
C LEU A 52 24.26 -10.11 -9.06
N LYS A 53 23.83 -9.08 -8.32
CA LYS A 53 22.44 -8.85 -7.97
C LYS A 53 21.64 -8.33 -9.15
N ILE A 54 22.17 -7.38 -9.88
CA ILE A 54 21.41 -6.63 -10.90
C ILE A 54 21.39 -7.33 -12.26
N ASP A 55 22.44 -8.02 -12.65
CA ASP A 55 22.47 -8.75 -13.93
C ASP A 55 21.29 -9.72 -14.11
N PRO A 56 20.84 -10.48 -13.09
CA PRO A 56 19.61 -11.26 -13.16
C PRO A 56 18.36 -10.45 -13.47
N TYR A 57 18.22 -9.24 -12.90
CA TYR A 57 17.08 -8.36 -13.19
C TYR A 57 17.09 -7.86 -14.63
N VAL A 58 18.24 -7.41 -15.13
CA VAL A 58 18.40 -7.02 -16.53
C VAL A 58 18.05 -8.19 -17.45
N TRP A 59 18.57 -9.38 -17.13
CA TRP A 59 18.26 -10.61 -17.88
C TRP A 59 16.76 -10.90 -17.89
N PHE A 60 16.09 -10.80 -16.74
CA PHE A 60 14.66 -11.05 -16.62
C PHE A 60 13.84 -10.02 -17.39
N ILE A 61 14.17 -8.74 -17.28
CA ILE A 61 13.51 -7.65 -18.01
C ILE A 61 13.57 -7.90 -19.51
N GLU A 62 14.75 -8.23 -20.04
CA GLU A 62 14.96 -8.47 -21.48
C GLU A 62 14.30 -9.76 -21.99
N LYS A 63 14.31 -10.81 -21.18
CA LYS A 63 13.83 -12.14 -21.62
C LYS A 63 12.33 -12.33 -21.41
N TYR A 64 11.75 -11.72 -20.40
CA TYR A 64 10.38 -11.98 -20.00
C TYR A 64 9.50 -10.73 -19.95
N LEU A 65 9.91 -9.70 -19.22
CA LEU A 65 9.07 -8.53 -19.00
C LEU A 65 8.77 -7.79 -20.31
N LYS A 66 9.79 -7.37 -21.04
CA LYS A 66 9.64 -6.68 -22.35
C LYS A 66 8.92 -7.49 -23.42
N LYS A 67 8.80 -8.81 -23.21
CA LYS A 67 8.07 -9.70 -24.12
C LYS A 67 6.63 -9.96 -23.71
N GLY A 68 6.14 -9.28 -22.67
CA GLY A 68 4.77 -9.46 -22.17
C GLY A 68 4.52 -10.84 -21.55
N LEU A 69 5.56 -11.51 -21.03
CA LEU A 69 5.45 -12.85 -20.42
C LEU A 69 5.17 -12.80 -18.92
N CYS A 70 5.14 -11.60 -18.33
CA CYS A 70 4.78 -11.34 -16.95
C CYS A 70 3.46 -10.59 -16.87
N ASN A 71 2.79 -10.70 -15.73
CA ASN A 71 1.67 -9.83 -15.43
C ASN A 71 2.19 -8.51 -14.87
N THR A 72 1.98 -7.41 -15.58
CA THR A 72 2.44 -6.07 -15.19
C THR A 72 1.46 -5.32 -14.29
N GLU A 73 0.31 -5.91 -14.00
CA GLU A 73 -0.65 -5.38 -13.03
C GLU A 73 -0.32 -5.81 -11.59
N TYR A 74 0.65 -6.74 -11.40
CA TYR A 74 1.06 -7.22 -10.09
C TYR A 74 2.57 -7.35 -9.99
N ALA A 75 3.10 -6.86 -8.88
CA ALA A 75 4.49 -7.08 -8.48
C ALA A 75 4.55 -7.37 -6.98
N ALA A 76 5.67 -7.86 -6.50
CA ALA A 76 5.83 -8.19 -5.10
C ALA A 76 7.25 -7.88 -4.64
N TYR A 77 7.34 -7.18 -3.53
CA TYR A 77 8.60 -6.94 -2.87
C TYR A 77 9.00 -8.21 -2.11
N TYR A 78 10.17 -8.78 -2.44
CA TYR A 78 10.69 -9.99 -1.81
C TYR A 78 11.95 -9.68 -1.02
N ILE A 79 12.04 -10.22 0.17
CA ILE A 79 13.23 -10.15 1.01
C ILE A 79 13.76 -11.54 1.30
N ASP A 80 15.07 -11.71 1.23
CA ASP A 80 15.69 -12.98 1.54
C ASP A 80 15.72 -13.29 3.05
N GLN A 81 15.90 -14.57 3.38
CA GLN A 81 15.85 -15.04 4.76
C GLN A 81 16.96 -14.45 5.64
N PHE A 82 18.12 -14.10 5.08
CA PHE A 82 19.21 -13.50 5.84
C PHE A 82 18.76 -12.21 6.53
N TRP A 83 18.13 -11.31 5.79
CA TRP A 83 17.67 -10.02 6.30
C TRP A 83 16.51 -10.13 7.29
N ARG A 84 15.79 -11.25 7.27
CA ARG A 84 14.71 -11.53 8.20
C ARG A 84 15.20 -12.11 9.53
N THR A 85 16.31 -12.84 9.51
CA THR A 85 16.77 -13.68 10.63
C THR A 85 18.16 -13.33 11.12
N ASP A 86 18.78 -12.26 10.63
CA ASP A 86 20.10 -11.84 11.05
C ASP A 86 20.10 -11.52 12.56
N PRO A 87 20.84 -12.29 13.37
CA PRO A 87 20.82 -12.13 14.82
C PRO A 87 21.53 -10.86 15.31
N THR A 88 22.29 -10.17 14.45
CA THR A 88 22.94 -8.91 14.78
C THR A 88 21.99 -7.73 14.76
N ARG A 89 20.77 -7.91 14.21
CA ARG A 89 19.75 -6.88 14.14
C ARG A 89 18.89 -6.88 15.39
N THR A 90 18.62 -5.70 15.90
CA THR A 90 17.81 -5.52 17.10
C THR A 90 16.32 -5.80 16.85
N VAL A 91 15.88 -5.71 15.59
CA VAL A 91 14.52 -6.02 15.16
C VAL A 91 14.55 -7.23 14.26
N THR A 92 13.95 -8.31 14.69
CA THR A 92 13.90 -9.58 13.97
C THR A 92 12.61 -9.76 13.16
N ASN A 93 11.58 -8.99 13.46
CA ASN A 93 10.29 -9.02 12.79
C ASN A 93 10.25 -7.96 11.72
N HIS A 94 10.67 -8.32 10.53
CA HIS A 94 10.69 -7.37 9.44
C HIS A 94 9.48 -7.55 8.57
N HIS A 95 9.10 -6.47 7.95
CA HIS A 95 8.15 -6.49 6.90
C HIS A 95 8.60 -7.40 5.82
N GLN A 96 7.75 -8.27 5.55
CA GLN A 96 7.87 -9.18 4.44
C GLN A 96 6.54 -9.21 3.73
N LEU A 97 6.57 -9.59 2.50
CA LEU A 97 5.36 -9.88 1.79
C LEU A 97 4.64 -11.05 2.47
N THR A 98 3.41 -10.83 2.89
CA THR A 98 2.49 -11.90 3.24
C THR A 98 1.74 -12.38 2.00
N ASN A 99 1.12 -13.55 2.06
CA ASN A 99 0.36 -14.11 0.95
C ASN A 99 1.16 -14.24 -0.37
N HIS A 100 2.39 -14.72 -0.31
CA HIS A 100 3.23 -14.95 -1.50
C HIS A 100 2.51 -15.76 -2.57
N ASP A 101 1.71 -16.74 -2.18
CA ASP A 101 0.94 -17.60 -3.07
C ASP A 101 -0.07 -16.82 -3.92
N PHE A 102 -0.65 -15.74 -3.38
CA PHE A 102 -1.50 -14.84 -4.15
C PHE A 102 -0.73 -14.20 -5.31
N PHE A 103 0.42 -13.59 -5.02
CA PHE A 103 1.24 -12.93 -6.04
C PHE A 103 1.82 -13.92 -7.05
N VAL A 104 2.19 -15.13 -6.61
CA VAL A 104 2.59 -16.23 -7.51
C VAL A 104 1.44 -16.59 -8.45
N SER A 105 0.20 -16.72 -7.94
CA SER A 105 -0.98 -17.03 -8.76
C SER A 105 -1.28 -15.95 -9.80
N LYS A 106 -0.95 -14.69 -9.49
CA LYS A 106 -1.06 -13.54 -10.40
C LYS A 106 0.09 -13.46 -11.42
N LYS A 107 1.11 -14.32 -11.34
CA LYS A 107 2.34 -14.25 -12.16
C LYS A 107 3.08 -12.91 -11.96
N ALA A 108 3.08 -12.43 -10.74
CA ALA A 108 3.72 -11.18 -10.37
C ALA A 108 5.22 -11.20 -10.59
N PHE A 109 5.82 -10.06 -10.86
CA PHE A 109 7.26 -9.87 -10.82
C PHE A 109 7.71 -9.68 -9.37
N PHE A 110 8.63 -10.53 -8.91
CA PHE A 110 9.21 -10.42 -7.58
C PHE A 110 10.54 -9.69 -7.64
N PHE A 111 10.72 -8.72 -6.76
CA PHE A 111 11.93 -7.90 -6.74
C PHE A 111 12.36 -7.53 -5.31
N ASP A 112 13.63 -7.17 -5.19
CA ASP A 112 14.27 -6.70 -3.98
C ASP A 112 15.30 -5.63 -4.39
N LEU A 113 14.83 -4.39 -4.50
CA LEU A 113 15.58 -3.26 -5.05
C LEU A 113 15.47 -2.05 -4.12
N SER A 114 16.59 -1.38 -3.87
CA SER A 114 16.63 -0.14 -3.10
C SER A 114 15.95 1.02 -3.86
N PRO A 115 15.18 1.88 -3.17
CA PRO A 115 14.64 3.10 -3.77
C PRO A 115 15.66 4.24 -3.86
N TRP A 116 16.85 4.10 -3.27
CA TRP A 116 17.82 5.18 -3.12
C TRP A 116 18.73 5.33 -4.34
N GLY A 117 18.96 6.59 -4.72
CA GLY A 117 19.79 6.93 -5.87
C GLY A 117 21.14 7.53 -5.51
N ASP A 118 21.39 7.81 -4.22
CA ASP A 118 22.57 8.51 -3.69
C ASP A 118 23.49 7.60 -2.86
N GLU A 119 23.24 6.31 -2.93
CA GLU A 119 24.06 5.27 -2.31
C GLU A 119 23.96 3.96 -3.09
N PRO A 120 24.97 3.09 -3.01
CA PRO A 120 24.84 1.70 -3.42
C PRO A 120 23.86 0.96 -2.49
N ALA A 121 23.19 -0.07 -3.01
CA ALA A 121 22.32 -0.87 -2.15
C ALA A 121 23.12 -1.55 -1.03
N THR A 122 22.56 -1.55 0.19
CA THR A 122 23.25 -2.07 1.38
C THR A 122 23.59 -3.57 1.31
N ASP A 123 22.90 -4.32 0.46
CA ASP A 123 23.14 -5.74 0.18
C ASP A 123 24.12 -6.01 -0.97
N ASP A 124 24.51 -4.97 -1.71
CA ASP A 124 25.57 -5.01 -2.73
C ASP A 124 26.36 -3.67 -2.72
N PRO A 125 27.15 -3.41 -1.67
CA PRO A 125 27.80 -2.12 -1.46
C PRO A 125 28.93 -1.82 -2.48
N THR A 126 29.25 -2.77 -3.34
CA THR A 126 30.25 -2.62 -4.39
C THR A 126 29.67 -2.18 -5.75
N GLN A 127 28.33 -2.15 -5.86
CA GLN A 127 27.67 -1.70 -7.07
C GLN A 127 27.73 -0.17 -7.22
N GLU A 128 27.44 0.31 -8.42
CA GLU A 128 27.29 1.74 -8.70
C GLU A 128 26.10 2.33 -7.88
N GLU A 129 26.27 3.56 -7.39
CA GLU A 129 25.21 4.29 -6.68
C GLU A 129 23.96 4.41 -7.55
N GLY A 130 22.80 4.13 -6.94
CA GLY A 130 21.51 4.23 -7.62
C GLY A 130 21.20 3.17 -8.66
N LEU A 131 22.03 2.15 -8.83
CA LEU A 131 21.82 1.10 -9.83
C LEU A 131 20.52 0.32 -9.57
N ASP A 132 20.21 0.00 -8.31
CA ASP A 132 18.94 -0.62 -7.91
C ASP A 132 17.75 0.25 -8.35
N LEU A 133 17.80 1.54 -8.04
CA LEU A 133 16.74 2.50 -8.40
C LEU A 133 16.56 2.58 -9.93
N GLN A 134 17.65 2.55 -10.68
CA GLN A 134 17.59 2.56 -12.15
C GLN A 134 16.83 1.35 -12.68
N ILE A 135 17.07 0.17 -12.12
CA ILE A 135 16.37 -1.05 -12.50
C ILE A 135 14.91 -1.03 -12.05
N LEU A 136 14.62 -0.54 -10.84
CA LEU A 136 13.26 -0.35 -10.36
C LEU A 136 12.46 0.58 -11.31
N LYS A 137 13.02 1.72 -11.68
CA LYS A 137 12.40 2.64 -12.65
C LYS A 137 12.20 1.98 -14.02
N THR A 138 13.16 1.18 -14.47
CA THR A 138 13.05 0.44 -15.74
C THR A 138 11.88 -0.55 -15.71
N PHE A 139 11.74 -1.29 -14.61
CA PHE A 139 10.60 -2.19 -14.41
C PHE A 139 9.27 -1.42 -14.41
N LEU A 140 9.17 -0.37 -13.61
CA LEU A 140 7.96 0.45 -13.47
C LEU A 140 7.55 1.11 -14.80
N GLN A 141 8.53 1.63 -15.55
CA GLN A 141 8.31 2.21 -16.87
C GLN A 141 7.75 1.19 -17.86
N GLU A 142 8.30 -0.02 -17.87
CA GLU A 142 7.82 -1.09 -18.74
C GLU A 142 6.42 -1.59 -18.33
N ALA A 143 6.16 -1.68 -17.02
CA ALA A 143 4.83 -2.01 -16.51
C ALA A 143 3.80 -0.94 -16.91
N TYR A 144 4.11 0.33 -16.71
CA TYR A 144 3.27 1.45 -17.13
C TYR A 144 2.94 1.39 -18.63
N LYS A 145 3.96 1.15 -19.46
CA LYS A 145 3.81 1.06 -20.93
C LYS A 145 2.89 -0.09 -21.33
N GLN A 146 3.08 -1.29 -20.76
CA GLN A 146 2.26 -2.46 -21.08
C GLN A 146 0.82 -2.30 -20.55
N ASN A 147 0.65 -1.65 -19.41
CA ASN A 147 -0.64 -1.27 -18.83
C ASN A 147 -1.27 -0.04 -19.52
N LYS A 148 -0.60 0.52 -20.56
CA LYS A 148 -1.04 1.69 -21.35
C LYS A 148 -1.34 2.95 -20.53
N GLY A 149 -0.79 3.05 -19.31
CA GLY A 149 -1.11 4.12 -18.37
C GLY A 149 -2.55 4.11 -17.83
N GLU A 150 -3.35 3.12 -18.20
CA GLU A 150 -4.78 3.01 -17.81
C GLU A 150 -5.01 2.15 -16.55
N LYS A 151 -4.05 1.29 -16.22
CA LYS A 151 -4.11 0.39 -15.08
C LYS A 151 -2.91 0.62 -14.18
N PHE A 152 -3.12 0.32 -12.92
CA PHE A 152 -2.07 0.41 -11.90
C PHE A 152 -1.39 -0.93 -11.69
N CYS A 153 -0.10 -0.90 -11.31
CA CYS A 153 0.62 -2.05 -10.81
C CYS A 153 0.43 -2.14 -9.29
N TYR A 154 -0.16 -3.23 -8.83
CA TYR A 154 -0.30 -3.53 -7.42
C TYR A 154 0.98 -4.21 -6.91
N ILE A 155 1.69 -3.55 -5.99
CA ILE A 155 2.93 -4.04 -5.39
C ILE A 155 2.65 -4.47 -3.95
N GLY A 156 2.80 -5.76 -3.66
CA GLY A 156 2.75 -6.25 -2.29
C GLY A 156 4.08 -6.07 -1.58
N GLY A 157 4.02 -5.87 -0.26
CA GLY A 157 5.19 -5.70 0.60
C GLY A 157 5.52 -4.25 0.94
N PHE A 158 6.42 -4.08 1.92
CA PHE A 158 6.69 -2.78 2.54
C PHE A 158 8.18 -2.59 2.85
N PRO A 159 8.97 -1.98 1.92
CA PRO A 159 10.44 -1.99 1.97
C PRO A 159 11.07 -1.35 3.20
N SER A 160 10.50 -0.25 3.72
CA SER A 160 11.10 0.52 4.82
C SER A 160 11.30 -0.32 6.08
N TRP A 161 10.29 -1.08 6.42
CA TRP A 161 10.27 -1.81 7.69
C TRP A 161 11.09 -3.11 7.70
N ILE A 162 11.63 -3.52 6.58
CA ILE A 162 12.63 -4.59 6.51
C ILE A 162 14.01 -4.13 6.97
N TYR A 163 14.21 -2.82 7.09
CA TYR A 163 15.47 -2.16 7.43
C TYR A 163 16.63 -2.44 6.48
N LYS A 164 16.43 -3.23 5.45
CA LYS A 164 17.49 -3.67 4.54
C LYS A 164 18.16 -2.52 3.80
N TYR A 165 17.38 -1.51 3.42
CA TYR A 165 17.86 -0.33 2.69
C TYR A 165 17.80 0.93 3.52
N THR A 166 18.06 0.80 4.81
CA THR A 166 18.03 1.90 5.76
C THR A 166 19.32 1.97 6.56
N GLN A 167 19.44 2.98 7.43
CA GLN A 167 20.55 3.10 8.38
C GLN A 167 20.74 1.86 9.28
N HIS A 168 19.71 1.07 9.52
CA HIS A 168 19.80 -0.18 10.27
C HIS A 168 20.67 -1.24 9.57
N ALA A 169 20.84 -1.13 8.26
CA ALA A 169 21.70 -1.99 7.48
C ALA A 169 22.98 -1.30 7.00
N GLY A 170 23.29 -0.12 7.54
CA GLY A 170 24.46 0.69 7.15
C GLY A 170 24.22 1.61 5.97
N GLY A 171 22.98 1.81 5.53
CA GLY A 171 22.58 2.85 4.58
C GLY A 171 22.54 4.24 5.22
N LYS A 172 22.22 5.26 4.43
CA LYS A 172 22.19 6.66 4.87
C LYS A 172 20.84 7.08 5.43
N HIS A 173 19.75 6.40 5.07
CA HIS A 173 18.39 6.87 5.25
C HIS A 173 17.62 6.10 6.34
N GLU A 174 16.64 6.78 6.95
CA GLU A 174 15.75 6.20 7.95
C GLU A 174 14.64 5.35 7.31
N ASP A 175 13.97 4.54 8.11
CA ASP A 175 12.89 3.65 7.67
C ASP A 175 11.68 4.41 7.11
N VAL A 176 11.19 5.45 7.81
CA VAL A 176 10.06 6.27 7.33
C VAL A 176 10.41 7.00 6.02
N ALA A 177 11.63 7.57 5.95
CA ALA A 177 12.11 8.20 4.73
C ALA A 177 12.17 7.20 3.57
N THR A 178 12.61 5.96 3.84
CA THR A 178 12.68 4.90 2.84
C THR A 178 11.29 4.47 2.34
N GLU A 179 10.31 4.40 3.25
CA GLU A 179 8.91 4.18 2.87
C GLU A 179 8.40 5.26 1.92
N TRP A 180 8.61 6.51 2.29
CA TRP A 180 8.10 7.63 1.52
C TRP A 180 8.78 7.76 0.17
N GLU A 181 10.10 7.56 0.10
CA GLU A 181 10.82 7.59 -1.18
C GLU A 181 10.36 6.45 -2.11
N PHE A 182 10.23 5.23 -1.59
CA PHE A 182 9.71 4.12 -2.38
C PHE A 182 8.30 4.43 -2.90
N SER A 183 7.41 4.90 -2.02
CA SER A 183 6.04 5.26 -2.38
C SER A 183 5.99 6.39 -3.40
N ARG A 184 6.85 7.41 -3.27
CA ARG A 184 6.98 8.52 -4.22
C ARG A 184 7.38 8.03 -5.62
N ILE A 185 8.36 7.12 -5.68
CA ILE A 185 8.84 6.56 -6.95
C ILE A 185 7.76 5.75 -7.64
N ILE A 186 7.17 4.76 -6.93
CA ILE A 186 6.19 3.87 -7.55
C ILE A 186 4.95 4.63 -8.02
N SER A 187 4.47 5.61 -7.24
CA SER A 187 3.33 6.45 -7.59
C SER A 187 3.52 7.18 -8.90
N ALA A 188 4.76 7.65 -9.15
CA ALA A 188 5.11 8.33 -10.38
C ALA A 188 4.95 7.47 -11.65
N TYR A 189 4.76 6.16 -11.52
CA TYR A 189 4.60 5.21 -12.62
C TYR A 189 3.24 4.47 -12.62
N ASN A 190 2.22 5.02 -11.99
CA ASN A 190 0.94 4.35 -11.80
C ASN A 190 1.08 2.99 -11.10
N ALA A 191 1.80 2.97 -10.00
CA ALA A 191 1.83 1.82 -9.11
C ALA A 191 1.44 2.24 -7.68
N PHE A 192 0.87 1.32 -6.95
CA PHE A 192 0.54 1.47 -5.54
C PHE A 192 0.99 0.23 -4.78
N LYS A 193 1.14 0.35 -3.48
CA LYS A 193 1.42 -0.77 -2.58
C LYS A 193 0.29 -1.01 -1.59
N ASP A 194 0.30 -2.16 -0.95
CA ASP A 194 -0.26 -2.35 0.36
C ASP A 194 0.90 -2.64 1.34
N ALA A 195 0.85 -2.05 2.51
CA ALA A 195 1.84 -2.30 3.53
C ALA A 195 1.55 -3.64 4.23
N ASP A 196 2.60 -4.42 4.49
CA ASP A 196 2.53 -5.57 5.38
C ASP A 196 3.09 -5.18 6.76
N ALA A 197 2.48 -5.65 7.84
CA ALA A 197 2.86 -5.28 9.18
C ALA A 197 4.02 -6.12 9.72
N ILE A 198 4.83 -5.51 10.60
CA ILE A 198 5.97 -6.18 11.24
C ILE A 198 5.49 -7.34 12.11
N GLY A 199 6.07 -8.52 11.90
CA GLY A 199 5.83 -9.69 12.75
C GLY A 199 4.44 -10.29 12.68
N LEU A 200 3.58 -9.75 11.85
CA LEU A 200 2.23 -10.24 11.68
C LEU A 200 2.13 -11.17 10.49
N GLY A 201 1.31 -12.18 10.61
CA GLY A 201 0.90 -13.03 9.50
C GLY A 201 -0.38 -12.52 8.85
N ALA A 202 -0.73 -13.12 7.76
CA ALA A 202 -2.04 -12.92 7.15
C ALA A 202 -2.66 -14.28 6.82
N LEU A 203 -3.82 -14.27 6.21
CA LEU A 203 -4.52 -15.48 5.82
C LEU A 203 -3.63 -16.37 4.93
N ALA A 204 -3.45 -17.63 5.32
CA ALA A 204 -2.74 -18.61 4.51
C ALA A 204 -3.59 -19.03 3.29
N ASN A 205 -2.92 -19.45 2.21
CA ASN A 205 -3.56 -19.92 0.97
C ASN A 205 -4.46 -18.85 0.31
N SER A 206 -3.98 -17.63 0.26
CA SER A 206 -4.70 -16.51 -0.36
C SER A 206 -4.98 -16.73 -1.85
N SER A 207 -4.14 -17.51 -2.54
CA SER A 207 -4.40 -17.96 -3.92
C SER A 207 -5.68 -18.78 -4.08
N PHE A 208 -6.12 -19.46 -3.03
CA PHE A 208 -7.41 -20.13 -2.98
C PHE A 208 -8.51 -19.17 -2.53
N TRP A 209 -8.28 -18.46 -1.42
CA TRP A 209 -9.29 -17.62 -0.78
C TRP A 209 -9.65 -16.36 -1.58
N GLN A 210 -8.80 -15.90 -2.50
CA GLN A 210 -9.14 -14.82 -3.44
C GLN A 210 -10.41 -15.10 -4.24
N HIS A 211 -10.84 -16.36 -4.33
CA HIS A 211 -12.06 -16.79 -5.00
C HIS A 211 -13.29 -16.86 -4.07
N PHE A 212 -13.17 -16.38 -2.82
CA PHE A 212 -14.29 -16.31 -1.90
C PHE A 212 -15.45 -15.50 -2.52
N PRO A 213 -16.68 -16.02 -2.50
CA PRO A 213 -17.82 -15.36 -3.14
C PRO A 213 -18.22 -14.10 -2.38
N LEU A 214 -17.88 -12.96 -2.91
CA LEU A 214 -18.31 -11.67 -2.39
C LEU A 214 -19.70 -11.31 -2.93
N GLN A 215 -20.46 -10.52 -2.13
CA GLN A 215 -21.66 -9.87 -2.63
C GLN A 215 -21.31 -8.91 -3.77
N GLU A 216 -22.27 -8.60 -4.63
CA GLU A 216 -22.08 -7.65 -5.71
C GLU A 216 -21.72 -6.27 -5.16
N LYS A 217 -22.45 -5.83 -4.11
CA LYS A 217 -22.23 -4.56 -3.42
C LYS A 217 -22.40 -4.74 -1.91
N TYR A 218 -21.70 -3.89 -1.17
CA TYR A 218 -21.79 -3.78 0.28
C TYR A 218 -22.24 -2.34 0.64
N PRO A 219 -23.54 -2.06 0.61
CA PRO A 219 -24.04 -0.72 0.89
C PRO A 219 -23.73 -0.33 2.33
N GLN A 220 -23.37 0.94 2.53
CA GLN A 220 -23.23 1.54 3.83
C GLN A 220 -24.45 2.40 4.12
N LYS A 221 -25.03 2.21 5.32
CA LYS A 221 -26.11 3.08 5.77
C LYS A 221 -25.50 4.37 6.28
N TRP A 222 -25.87 5.49 5.66
CA TRP A 222 -25.53 6.81 6.11
C TRP A 222 -26.69 7.44 6.87
N VAL A 223 -26.38 8.32 7.83
CA VAL A 223 -27.38 9.14 8.51
C VAL A 223 -28.00 10.07 7.47
N THR A 224 -29.31 10.12 7.43
CA THR A 224 -30.05 10.98 6.48
C THR A 224 -30.11 12.42 6.97
N HIS A 225 -30.33 13.37 6.04
CA HIS A 225 -30.59 14.77 6.41
C HIS A 225 -31.77 14.90 7.39
N GLN A 226 -32.83 14.10 7.23
CA GLN A 226 -33.97 14.14 8.12
C GLN A 226 -33.58 13.69 9.54
N GLU A 227 -32.81 12.58 9.68
CA GLU A 227 -32.31 12.13 10.97
C GLU A 227 -31.40 13.17 11.64
N LEU A 228 -30.58 13.90 10.86
CA LEU A 228 -29.75 14.99 11.37
C LEU A 228 -30.58 16.20 11.82
N MET A 229 -31.65 16.54 11.11
CA MET A 229 -32.59 17.57 11.52
C MET A 229 -33.34 17.16 12.79
N ASP A 230 -33.84 15.94 12.86
CA ASP A 230 -34.57 15.41 14.03
C ASP A 230 -33.71 15.38 15.29
N ARG A 231 -32.40 15.16 15.12
CA ARG A 231 -31.40 15.25 16.21
C ARG A 231 -30.94 16.68 16.50
N GLY A 232 -31.40 17.66 15.73
CA GLY A 232 -31.05 19.07 15.88
C GLY A 232 -29.60 19.39 15.48
N TYR A 233 -28.97 18.59 14.60
CA TYR A 233 -27.66 18.86 14.01
C TYR A 233 -27.74 19.68 12.75
N LEU A 234 -28.88 19.65 12.05
CA LEU A 234 -29.18 20.53 10.92
C LEU A 234 -30.38 21.42 11.25
N ASN A 235 -30.32 22.64 10.75
CA ASN A 235 -31.44 23.56 10.69
C ASN A 235 -32.41 23.15 9.57
N ARG A 236 -33.64 23.75 9.55
CA ARG A 236 -34.63 23.47 8.49
C ARG A 236 -34.19 23.87 7.10
N ASP A 237 -33.25 24.80 6.98
CA ASP A 237 -32.67 25.25 5.73
C ASP A 237 -31.50 24.39 5.27
N GLY A 238 -31.18 23.31 5.99
CA GLY A 238 -30.08 22.38 5.69
C GLY A 238 -28.72 22.84 6.19
N THR A 239 -28.62 24.00 6.83
CA THR A 239 -27.35 24.47 7.42
C THR A 239 -27.04 23.74 8.72
N ILE A 240 -25.75 23.64 9.05
CA ILE A 240 -25.32 22.96 10.28
C ILE A 240 -25.65 23.83 11.49
N ASN A 241 -26.28 23.20 12.50
CA ASN A 241 -26.58 23.84 13.76
C ASN A 241 -25.37 23.70 14.72
N PHE A 242 -24.51 24.68 14.73
CA PHE A 242 -23.31 24.67 15.59
C PHE A 242 -23.64 24.89 17.05
N GLN A 243 -24.42 25.89 17.41
CA GLN A 243 -24.85 26.23 18.80
C GLN A 243 -23.85 25.85 19.88
N GLY A 244 -22.56 26.18 19.72
CA GLY A 244 -21.50 25.85 20.67
C GLY A 244 -21.07 24.37 20.67
N ARG A 245 -21.49 23.59 19.68
CA ARG A 245 -21.11 22.18 19.54
C ARG A 245 -19.83 22.01 18.74
N ASN A 246 -19.06 21.00 19.12
CA ASN A 246 -17.97 20.46 18.32
C ASN A 246 -18.38 19.08 17.78
N PHE A 247 -18.02 18.79 16.54
CA PHE A 247 -18.25 17.51 15.89
C PHE A 247 -16.93 16.76 15.84
N ILE A 248 -16.85 15.66 16.56
CA ILE A 248 -15.65 14.85 16.68
C ILE A 248 -15.87 13.55 15.93
N LEU A 249 -14.92 13.22 15.04
CA LEU A 249 -14.89 11.97 14.33
C LEU A 249 -13.67 11.18 14.76
N PHE A 250 -13.88 9.92 15.14
CA PHE A 250 -12.83 8.96 15.43
C PHE A 250 -12.65 8.05 14.21
N TYR A 251 -11.49 8.17 13.59
CA TYR A 251 -11.04 7.33 12.50
C TYR A 251 -10.07 6.28 13.07
N VAL A 252 -10.49 5.01 13.04
CA VAL A 252 -9.67 3.88 13.46
C VAL A 252 -8.79 3.50 12.27
N GLY A 253 -7.54 3.93 12.31
CA GLY A 253 -6.67 3.99 11.15
C GLY A 253 -5.40 3.17 11.23
N ASP A 254 -4.59 3.27 10.19
CA ASP A 254 -3.31 2.59 10.01
C ASP A 254 -3.44 1.07 9.78
N TYR A 255 -4.60 0.62 9.30
CA TYR A 255 -4.88 -0.79 9.04
C TYR A 255 -5.00 -1.07 7.54
N ASP A 256 -3.99 -0.63 6.80
CA ASP A 256 -3.90 -0.64 5.34
C ASP A 256 -3.35 -1.95 4.76
N SER A 257 -2.89 -2.87 5.59
CA SER A 257 -2.31 -4.14 5.15
C SER A 257 -3.19 -5.35 5.43
N SER A 258 -2.96 -6.42 4.67
CA SER A 258 -3.63 -7.70 4.88
C SER A 258 -3.31 -8.31 6.26
N SER A 259 -2.15 -8.01 6.81
CA SER A 259 -1.73 -8.49 8.12
C SER A 259 -2.50 -7.80 9.24
N TRP A 260 -2.62 -6.48 9.20
CA TRP A 260 -3.39 -5.72 10.18
C TRP A 260 -4.85 -6.13 10.20
N ILE A 261 -5.49 -6.15 9.02
CA ILE A 261 -6.92 -6.47 8.92
C ILE A 261 -7.23 -7.91 9.31
N ALA A 262 -6.29 -8.84 9.16
CA ALA A 262 -6.48 -10.25 9.50
C ALA A 262 -6.11 -10.60 10.94
N GLN A 263 -5.22 -9.86 11.59
CA GLN A 263 -4.71 -10.21 12.93
C GLN A 263 -5.02 -9.18 14.01
N THR A 264 -4.85 -7.89 13.75
CA THR A 264 -5.03 -6.86 14.79
C THR A 264 -6.46 -6.37 14.85
N THR A 265 -7.04 -6.03 13.73
CA THR A 265 -8.43 -5.55 13.67
C THR A 265 -9.44 -6.50 14.32
N PRO A 266 -9.32 -7.86 14.26
CA PRO A 266 -10.26 -8.75 14.94
C PRO A 266 -10.35 -8.51 16.46
N PHE A 267 -9.25 -8.19 17.13
CA PHE A 267 -9.28 -7.89 18.56
C PHE A 267 -10.09 -6.63 18.89
N LEU A 268 -9.93 -5.60 18.04
CA LEU A 268 -10.73 -4.37 18.17
C LEU A 268 -12.18 -4.58 17.76
N TRP A 269 -12.40 -5.44 16.77
CA TRP A 269 -13.74 -5.75 16.25
C TRP A 269 -14.58 -6.55 17.25
N ASP A 270 -13.95 -7.43 18.02
CA ASP A 270 -14.59 -8.28 19.02
C ASP A 270 -14.69 -7.61 20.39
N GLU A 271 -14.26 -6.33 20.53
CA GLU A 271 -14.38 -5.55 21.76
C GLU A 271 -15.87 -5.42 22.16
N PRO A 272 -16.26 -5.82 23.39
CA PRO A 272 -17.66 -5.82 23.81
C PRO A 272 -18.37 -4.46 23.73
N SER A 273 -17.63 -3.36 23.88
CA SER A 273 -18.16 -1.99 23.79
C SER A 273 -18.29 -1.47 22.36
N ARG A 274 -17.84 -2.24 21.35
CA ARG A 274 -17.99 -1.86 19.95
C ARG A 274 -19.47 -1.69 19.60
N GLY A 275 -19.79 -0.57 18.97
CA GLY A 275 -21.15 -0.23 18.59
C GLY A 275 -21.88 0.65 19.62
N GLU A 276 -21.28 0.94 20.78
CA GLU A 276 -21.84 1.91 21.75
C GLU A 276 -21.70 3.35 21.23
N VAL A 277 -20.61 3.64 20.54
CA VAL A 277 -20.36 4.94 19.90
C VAL A 277 -20.06 4.76 18.41
N PRO A 278 -20.38 5.77 17.57
CA PRO A 278 -20.01 5.74 16.17
C PRO A 278 -18.48 5.75 15.99
N LEU A 279 -17.98 4.80 15.23
CA LEU A 279 -16.56 4.73 14.83
C LEU A 279 -16.45 4.62 13.31
N MET A 280 -15.41 5.20 12.75
CA MET A 280 -15.09 5.07 11.34
C MET A 280 -13.88 4.17 11.17
N TRP A 281 -14.11 2.96 10.66
CA TRP A 281 -13.09 1.95 10.40
C TRP A 281 -12.41 2.23 9.06
N SER A 282 -11.10 2.31 9.08
CA SER A 282 -10.33 2.43 7.84
C SER A 282 -10.08 1.05 7.23
N VAL A 283 -10.27 0.95 5.93
CA VAL A 283 -9.95 -0.25 5.18
C VAL A 283 -9.33 0.12 3.84
N SER A 284 -8.26 -0.52 3.46
CA SER A 284 -7.81 -0.44 2.07
C SER A 284 -8.67 -1.38 1.21
N PRO A 285 -9.58 -0.86 0.37
CA PRO A 285 -10.56 -1.72 -0.31
C PRO A 285 -9.93 -2.66 -1.33
N VAL A 286 -8.69 -2.44 -1.75
CA VAL A 286 -7.94 -3.35 -2.63
C VAL A 286 -7.59 -4.67 -1.93
N LEU A 287 -7.55 -4.71 -0.60
CA LEU A 287 -7.32 -5.94 0.18
C LEU A 287 -8.38 -7.00 -0.08
N ALA A 288 -9.56 -6.62 -0.58
CA ALA A 288 -10.56 -7.57 -1.04
C ALA A 288 -10.06 -8.53 -2.15
N GLU A 289 -8.96 -8.22 -2.82
CA GLU A 289 -8.34 -9.13 -3.78
C GLU A 289 -7.51 -10.23 -3.10
N ARG A 290 -6.89 -9.92 -1.94
CA ARG A 290 -6.02 -10.85 -1.21
C ARG A 290 -6.75 -11.59 -0.08
N VAL A 291 -7.58 -10.88 0.65
CA VAL A 291 -8.27 -11.38 1.85
C VAL A 291 -9.78 -11.08 1.81
N PRO A 292 -10.48 -11.48 0.74
CA PRO A 292 -11.89 -11.10 0.51
C PRO A 292 -12.83 -11.51 1.64
N MET A 293 -12.61 -12.67 2.26
CA MET A 293 -13.45 -13.17 3.35
C MET A 293 -13.36 -12.28 4.61
N VAL A 294 -12.19 -11.70 4.88
CA VAL A 294 -12.00 -10.81 6.02
C VAL A 294 -12.79 -9.53 5.80
N MET A 295 -12.66 -8.93 4.63
CA MET A 295 -13.44 -7.76 4.22
C MET A 295 -14.95 -8.02 4.26
N HIS A 296 -15.38 -9.18 3.76
CA HIS A 296 -16.78 -9.60 3.84
C HIS A 296 -17.27 -9.68 5.28
N ASN A 297 -16.51 -10.32 6.16
CA ASN A 297 -16.87 -10.50 7.56
C ASN A 297 -17.15 -9.17 8.24
N TYR A 298 -16.29 -8.19 8.13
CA TYR A 298 -16.49 -6.87 8.73
C TYR A 298 -17.76 -6.20 8.20
N ARG A 299 -18.05 -6.33 6.92
CA ARG A 299 -19.23 -5.70 6.32
C ARG A 299 -20.54 -6.36 6.72
N VAL A 300 -20.58 -7.68 6.96
CA VAL A 300 -21.81 -8.39 7.32
C VAL A 300 -22.06 -8.46 8.83
N THR A 301 -21.02 -8.20 9.65
CA THR A 301 -21.13 -8.18 11.13
C THR A 301 -21.10 -6.76 11.70
N ALA A 302 -21.11 -5.74 10.84
CA ALA A 302 -21.13 -4.34 11.25
C ALA A 302 -22.38 -3.99 12.04
N THR A 303 -22.23 -3.22 13.11
CA THR A 303 -23.31 -2.60 13.86
C THR A 303 -23.81 -1.32 13.17
N PRO A 304 -24.94 -0.73 13.57
CA PRO A 304 -25.37 0.57 13.07
C PRO A 304 -24.40 1.73 13.32
N ASN A 305 -23.46 1.58 14.26
CA ASN A 305 -22.46 2.58 14.62
C ASN A 305 -21.08 2.30 14.00
N ASP A 306 -20.94 1.24 13.18
CA ASP A 306 -19.72 0.99 12.42
C ASP A 306 -19.81 1.60 11.03
N TYR A 307 -18.99 2.59 10.77
CA TYR A 307 -18.86 3.24 9.47
C TYR A 307 -17.51 2.86 8.86
N PHE A 308 -17.40 2.91 7.53
CA PHE A 308 -16.17 2.54 6.82
C PHE A 308 -15.73 3.68 5.90
N ALA A 309 -14.46 3.97 5.94
CA ALA A 309 -13.79 4.86 5.00
C ALA A 309 -12.66 4.10 4.29
N ALA A 310 -12.27 4.57 3.13
CA ALA A 310 -11.04 4.05 2.54
C ALA A 310 -9.83 4.54 3.35
N ALA A 311 -8.93 3.62 3.64
CA ALA A 311 -7.61 3.92 4.18
C ALA A 311 -6.71 4.53 3.10
N ASP A 312 -5.58 4.99 3.51
CA ASP A 312 -4.39 5.38 2.75
C ASP A 312 -4.57 5.67 1.26
N ASN A 313 -4.95 6.90 0.98
CA ASN A 313 -5.01 7.47 -0.37
C ASN A 313 -6.11 6.93 -1.28
N GLY A 314 -6.90 5.94 -0.85
CA GLY A 314 -8.00 5.41 -1.66
C GLY A 314 -7.98 3.89 -1.77
N ALA A 315 -7.92 3.35 -2.98
CA ALA A 315 -7.86 1.91 -3.23
C ALA A 315 -6.41 1.43 -3.43
N GLY A 316 -5.59 1.61 -2.39
CA GLY A 316 -4.18 1.28 -2.35
C GLY A 316 -3.31 2.48 -1.97
N TYR A 317 -2.15 2.20 -1.37
CA TYR A 317 -1.23 3.22 -0.90
C TYR A 317 -0.32 3.72 -2.02
N LEU A 318 -0.53 4.95 -2.40
CA LEU A 318 0.36 5.74 -3.25
C LEU A 318 0.31 7.20 -2.80
N MET A 319 1.23 8.02 -3.28
CA MET A 319 1.21 9.47 -3.05
C MET A 319 0.54 10.16 -4.23
N PRO A 320 -0.71 10.62 -4.08
CA PRO A 320 -1.49 11.07 -5.23
C PRO A 320 -0.94 12.34 -5.90
N GLY A 321 -0.21 13.18 -5.16
CA GLY A 321 0.50 14.32 -5.75
C GLY A 321 1.52 13.92 -6.82
N MET A 322 2.01 12.67 -6.83
CA MET A 322 2.88 12.15 -7.88
C MET A 322 2.15 11.72 -9.16
N LEU A 323 0.82 11.73 -9.15
CA LEU A 323 0.01 11.49 -10.35
C LEU A 323 -0.29 12.77 -11.12
N GLN A 324 -0.07 13.94 -10.52
CA GLN A 324 -0.28 15.27 -11.11
C GLN A 324 0.87 15.65 -12.04
N GLU A 325 0.59 16.47 -13.04
CA GLU A 325 1.64 17.03 -13.89
C GLU A 325 2.25 18.32 -13.26
N PRO A 326 3.54 18.56 -13.43
CA PRO A 326 4.53 17.71 -14.09
C PRO A 326 5.00 16.55 -13.21
N ARG A 327 5.02 15.34 -13.75
CA ARG A 327 5.53 14.15 -13.04
C ARG A 327 7.05 14.10 -13.11
N SER A 328 7.70 14.84 -12.22
CA SER A 328 9.16 15.07 -12.24
C SER A 328 10.02 13.80 -12.19
N VAL A 329 9.52 12.71 -11.58
CA VAL A 329 10.26 11.44 -11.46
C VAL A 329 10.19 10.61 -12.73
N SER A 330 9.05 10.59 -13.41
CA SER A 330 8.80 9.70 -14.56
C SER A 330 8.68 10.42 -15.91
N GLY A 331 8.34 11.70 -15.92
CA GLY A 331 8.03 12.45 -17.14
C GLY A 331 6.74 12.01 -17.83
N LEU A 332 5.92 11.18 -17.18
CA LEU A 332 4.68 10.66 -17.74
C LEU A 332 3.53 11.67 -17.67
N LYS A 333 2.48 11.44 -18.45
CA LYS A 333 1.24 12.21 -18.39
C LYS A 333 0.48 11.94 -17.08
N SER A 334 -0.44 12.83 -16.72
CA SER A 334 -1.28 12.69 -15.52
C SER A 334 -1.86 11.28 -15.37
N GLY A 335 -1.77 10.73 -14.16
CA GLY A 335 -2.35 9.45 -13.76
C GLY A 335 -3.71 9.59 -13.07
N LEU A 336 -4.19 10.82 -12.84
CA LEU A 336 -5.38 11.08 -12.03
C LEU A 336 -6.65 10.42 -12.58
N SER A 337 -6.88 10.50 -13.89
CA SER A 337 -8.05 9.86 -14.52
C SER A 337 -8.05 8.33 -14.35
N ALA A 338 -6.89 7.70 -14.50
CA ALA A 338 -6.73 6.27 -14.25
C ALA A 338 -6.95 5.93 -12.77
N TRP A 339 -6.48 6.78 -11.85
CA TRP A 339 -6.70 6.62 -10.41
C TRP A 339 -8.16 6.75 -10.02
N ALA A 340 -8.86 7.77 -10.53
CA ALA A 340 -10.30 7.94 -10.33
C ALA A 340 -11.08 6.69 -10.77
N LYS A 341 -10.78 6.17 -11.97
CA LYS A 341 -11.39 4.95 -12.49
C LYS A 341 -11.06 3.72 -11.63
N HIS A 342 -9.84 3.61 -11.16
CA HIS A 342 -9.39 2.53 -10.28
C HIS A 342 -10.14 2.58 -8.95
N CYS A 343 -10.15 3.71 -8.26
CA CYS A 343 -10.82 3.87 -6.97
C CYS A 343 -12.34 3.68 -7.07
N SER A 344 -12.97 4.27 -8.09
CA SER A 344 -14.45 4.24 -8.24
C SER A 344 -15.01 2.84 -8.19
N LYS A 345 -14.37 1.84 -8.82
CA LYS A 345 -14.87 0.45 -8.82
C LYS A 345 -14.91 -0.16 -7.41
N TYR A 346 -13.92 0.15 -6.57
CA TYR A 346 -13.87 -0.35 -5.19
C TYR A 346 -14.82 0.41 -4.28
N TYR A 347 -14.90 1.74 -4.43
CA TYR A 347 -15.80 2.57 -3.65
C TYR A 347 -17.26 2.19 -3.90
N GLN A 348 -17.64 2.01 -5.16
CA GLN A 348 -18.99 1.56 -5.52
C GLN A 348 -19.31 0.17 -4.95
N LYS A 349 -18.36 -0.77 -5.01
CA LYS A 349 -18.55 -2.11 -4.46
C LYS A 349 -18.71 -2.10 -2.95
N TRP A 350 -17.87 -1.34 -2.25
CA TRP A 350 -17.79 -1.33 -0.79
C TRP A 350 -18.64 -0.23 -0.14
N GLY A 351 -19.37 0.57 -0.92
CA GLY A 351 -20.20 1.66 -0.42
C GLY A 351 -19.40 2.77 0.28
N LEU A 352 -18.16 2.99 -0.16
CA LEU A 352 -17.27 4.00 0.39
C LEU A 352 -17.51 5.34 -0.29
N THR A 353 -17.42 6.43 0.46
CA THR A 353 -17.60 7.81 -0.03
C THR A 353 -16.62 8.78 0.63
N ILE A 354 -15.75 8.29 1.49
CA ILE A 354 -14.75 9.06 2.23
C ILE A 354 -13.39 8.38 2.07
N THR A 355 -12.35 9.19 1.83
CA THR A 355 -10.96 8.78 1.98
C THR A 355 -10.45 9.31 3.30
N GLY A 356 -10.31 8.43 4.28
CA GLY A 356 -10.09 8.82 5.67
C GLY A 356 -8.72 9.39 5.97
N PHE A 357 -7.73 9.11 5.11
CA PHE A 357 -6.39 9.65 5.22
C PHE A 357 -5.69 9.67 3.86
N VAL A 358 -5.18 10.83 3.45
CA VAL A 358 -4.34 10.99 2.25
C VAL A 358 -2.93 11.33 2.69
N ILE A 359 -2.03 10.37 2.54
CA ILE A 359 -0.61 10.51 2.86
C ILE A 359 0.08 11.20 1.68
N ASP A 360 0.49 12.44 1.90
CA ASP A 360 1.24 13.21 0.90
C ASP A 360 2.74 12.90 0.95
N GLY A 361 3.29 12.57 2.13
CA GLY A 361 4.70 12.25 2.34
C GLY A 361 5.62 13.29 1.69
N GLU A 362 6.57 12.85 0.88
CA GLU A 362 7.49 13.71 0.12
C GLU A 362 6.92 14.21 -1.23
N ALA A 363 5.69 13.83 -1.58
CA ALA A 363 5.04 14.30 -2.79
C ALA A 363 4.47 15.72 -2.62
N PRO A 364 4.21 16.44 -3.71
CA PRO A 364 3.37 17.65 -3.67
C PRO A 364 1.99 17.36 -3.09
N GLY A 365 1.39 18.32 -2.40
CA GLY A 365 -0.03 18.26 -2.06
C GLY A 365 -0.91 18.26 -3.32
N LEU A 366 -2.19 17.92 -3.14
CA LEU A 366 -3.15 17.90 -4.24
C LEU A 366 -3.40 19.32 -4.76
N ASP A 367 -3.34 19.50 -6.08
CA ASP A 367 -3.83 20.68 -6.78
C ASP A 367 -5.33 20.56 -7.10
N SER A 368 -5.88 21.50 -7.88
CA SER A 368 -7.29 21.48 -8.26
C SER A 368 -7.67 20.20 -9.00
N ASP A 369 -6.84 19.74 -9.93
CA ASP A 369 -7.11 18.51 -10.71
C ASP A 369 -7.07 17.26 -9.82
N GLY A 370 -6.16 17.25 -8.84
CA GLY A 370 -6.09 16.21 -7.82
C GLY A 370 -7.32 16.20 -6.93
N LEU A 371 -7.81 17.37 -6.51
CA LEU A 371 -9.04 17.50 -5.73
C LEU A 371 -10.27 17.07 -6.55
N ASP A 372 -10.35 17.45 -7.82
CA ASP A 372 -11.42 17.01 -8.74
C ASP A 372 -11.42 15.48 -8.91
N CYS A 373 -10.25 14.90 -9.02
CA CYS A 373 -10.10 13.45 -9.06
C CYS A 373 -10.75 12.80 -7.83
N TYR A 374 -10.40 13.25 -6.62
CA TYR A 374 -10.97 12.71 -5.39
C TYR A 374 -12.46 13.00 -5.24
N ALA A 375 -12.94 14.17 -5.61
CA ALA A 375 -14.37 14.51 -5.58
C ALA A 375 -15.21 13.53 -6.42
N SER A 376 -14.65 12.98 -7.47
CA SER A 376 -15.33 12.02 -8.35
C SER A 376 -15.66 10.67 -7.73
N PHE A 377 -14.92 10.23 -6.70
CA PHE A 377 -15.13 8.92 -6.05
C PHE A 377 -15.25 8.99 -4.52
N SER A 378 -14.83 10.11 -3.92
CA SER A 378 -14.86 10.35 -2.46
C SER A 378 -15.66 11.62 -2.12
N PRO A 379 -16.92 11.75 -2.57
CA PRO A 379 -17.67 13.02 -2.52
C PRO A 379 -17.97 13.50 -1.11
N ASN A 380 -17.96 12.61 -0.11
CA ASN A 380 -18.24 12.98 1.28
C ASN A 380 -17.00 13.41 2.08
N GLY A 381 -15.82 13.41 1.44
CA GLY A 381 -14.65 14.05 2.03
C GLY A 381 -13.34 13.30 1.88
N ILE A 382 -12.27 14.04 2.08
CA ILE A 382 -10.89 13.55 2.16
C ILE A 382 -10.16 14.22 3.32
N VAL A 383 -9.11 13.55 3.84
CA VAL A 383 -8.29 14.04 4.96
C VAL A 383 -6.81 14.03 4.58
N PRO A 384 -6.32 15.03 3.80
CA PRO A 384 -4.94 15.10 3.38
C PRO A 384 -4.03 15.75 4.43
N GLN A 385 -2.74 15.42 4.40
CA GLN A 385 -1.73 15.96 5.31
C GLN A 385 -1.40 17.45 5.00
N LYS A 386 -1.34 17.84 3.73
CA LYS A 386 -0.79 19.14 3.28
C LYS A 386 -1.83 20.21 2.95
N MET A 387 -3.10 19.94 3.13
CA MET A 387 -4.17 20.90 2.87
C MET A 387 -4.47 21.79 4.09
N PRO A 388 -5.18 22.93 3.92
CA PRO A 388 -5.65 23.75 5.03
C PRO A 388 -6.54 22.96 6.01
N LEU A 389 -6.81 23.55 7.19
CA LEU A 389 -7.60 22.90 8.25
C LEU A 389 -8.98 22.48 7.77
N THR A 390 -9.66 23.35 7.02
CA THR A 390 -10.93 23.05 6.35
C THR A 390 -10.97 23.74 5.00
N LEU A 391 -11.47 23.03 4.03
CA LEU A 391 -11.73 23.53 2.68
C LEU A 391 -12.95 22.79 2.13
N LEU A 392 -13.73 23.44 1.29
CA LEU A 392 -14.78 22.82 0.49
C LEU A 392 -14.38 22.92 -0.98
N HIS A 393 -14.29 21.78 -1.67
CA HIS A 393 -13.95 21.73 -3.09
C HIS A 393 -15.04 20.96 -3.86
N ASN A 394 -15.77 21.63 -4.73
CA ASN A 394 -16.93 21.05 -5.46
C ASN A 394 -17.87 20.26 -4.52
N ASP A 395 -18.27 20.88 -3.41
CA ASP A 395 -19.06 20.29 -2.33
C ASP A 395 -18.40 19.12 -1.57
N MET A 396 -17.19 18.72 -1.92
CA MET A 396 -16.41 17.74 -1.16
C MET A 396 -15.68 18.41 -0.01
N PRO A 397 -15.91 17.99 1.25
CA PRO A 397 -15.13 18.44 2.40
C PRO A 397 -13.67 17.99 2.31
N VAL A 398 -12.74 18.91 2.59
CA VAL A 398 -11.32 18.64 2.72
C VAL A 398 -10.90 19.04 4.12
N ILE A 399 -10.68 18.05 4.98
CA ILE A 399 -10.45 18.26 6.42
C ILE A 399 -9.07 17.69 6.76
N ARG A 400 -8.25 18.49 7.44
CA ARG A 400 -6.97 18.02 7.94
C ARG A 400 -7.15 17.24 9.23
N ALA A 401 -6.43 16.12 9.39
CA ALA A 401 -6.37 15.39 10.66
C ALA A 401 -5.86 16.30 11.79
N ASP A 402 -6.50 16.21 12.96
CA ASP A 402 -6.14 16.99 14.13
C ASP A 402 -4.97 16.40 14.89
N TYR A 403 -5.05 15.09 15.13
CA TYR A 403 -4.08 14.42 15.97
C TYR A 403 -4.18 12.89 15.82
N ASP A 404 -3.03 12.23 15.92
CA ASP A 404 -2.93 10.78 16.01
C ASP A 404 -2.93 10.37 17.47
N ILE A 405 -3.96 9.64 17.88
CA ILE A 405 -4.09 9.11 19.23
C ILE A 405 -3.31 7.81 19.29
N VAL A 406 -2.12 7.88 19.88
CA VAL A 406 -1.21 6.74 20.07
C VAL A 406 -1.05 6.39 21.57
N ASP A 407 -1.69 7.13 22.46
CA ASP A 407 -1.59 6.92 23.90
C ASP A 407 -2.57 5.83 24.36
N HIS A 408 -2.04 4.79 24.99
CA HIS A 408 -2.83 3.71 25.55
C HIS A 408 -3.56 4.09 26.87
N ASP A 409 -3.22 5.22 27.49
CA ASP A 409 -3.94 5.76 28.63
C ASP A 409 -5.11 6.62 28.13
N TYR A 410 -6.32 6.07 28.23
CA TYR A 410 -7.53 6.75 27.76
C TYR A 410 -7.78 8.11 28.42
N ARG A 411 -7.28 8.35 29.65
CA ARG A 411 -7.46 9.64 30.35
C ARG A 411 -6.58 10.70 29.68
N ARG A 412 -5.30 10.39 29.46
CA ARG A 412 -4.39 11.29 28.73
C ARG A 412 -4.84 11.53 27.30
N ALA A 413 -5.32 10.48 26.61
CA ALA A 413 -5.90 10.63 25.29
C ALA A 413 -7.10 11.58 25.29
N THR A 414 -7.99 11.46 26.30
CA THR A 414 -9.14 12.37 26.46
C THR A 414 -8.69 13.81 26.71
N ASP A 415 -7.72 14.04 27.61
CA ASP A 415 -7.20 15.37 27.90
C ASP A 415 -6.63 16.05 26.64
N VAL A 416 -5.88 15.29 25.83
CA VAL A 416 -5.34 15.79 24.56
C VAL A 416 -6.45 16.14 23.57
N ILE A 417 -7.49 15.29 23.44
CA ILE A 417 -8.64 15.56 22.57
C ILE A 417 -9.33 16.86 22.99
N VAL A 418 -9.62 17.02 24.28
CA VAL A 418 -10.29 18.23 24.82
C VAL A 418 -9.43 19.46 24.53
N GLU A 419 -8.14 19.41 24.85
CA GLU A 419 -7.22 20.52 24.58
C GLU A 419 -7.19 20.92 23.11
N ARG A 420 -7.17 19.95 22.19
CA ARG A 420 -7.16 20.19 20.76
C ARG A 420 -8.46 20.81 20.25
N VAL A 421 -9.59 20.31 20.73
CA VAL A 421 -10.92 20.84 20.40
C VAL A 421 -11.08 22.28 20.89
N GLU A 422 -10.61 22.60 22.08
CA GLU A 422 -10.69 23.95 22.65
C GLU A 422 -9.80 24.96 21.92
N LYS A 423 -8.62 24.53 21.48
CA LYS A 423 -7.64 25.40 20.79
C LYS A 423 -7.93 25.63 19.31
N ARG A 424 -8.71 24.79 18.67
CA ARG A 424 -8.95 24.88 17.24
C ARG A 424 -10.20 25.73 16.92
N PRO A 425 -10.11 26.71 16.04
CA PRO A 425 -11.20 27.65 15.77
C PRO A 425 -12.33 27.11 14.89
N VAL A 426 -12.26 25.83 14.52
CA VAL A 426 -13.28 25.18 13.67
C VAL A 426 -13.99 24.08 14.46
N PRO A 427 -15.31 23.89 14.25
CA PRO A 427 -16.12 22.97 15.04
C PRO A 427 -16.04 21.50 14.56
N PHE A 428 -15.19 21.18 13.59
CA PHE A 428 -15.00 19.82 13.05
C PHE A 428 -13.62 19.31 13.38
N HIS A 429 -13.56 18.14 13.96
CA HIS A 429 -12.34 17.54 14.45
C HIS A 429 -12.23 16.10 13.96
N TRP A 430 -11.09 15.74 13.39
CA TRP A 430 -10.78 14.42 12.89
C TRP A 430 -9.60 13.85 13.64
N PHE A 431 -9.85 12.87 14.51
CA PHE A 431 -8.82 12.18 15.27
C PHE A 431 -8.59 10.79 14.68
N ARG A 432 -7.32 10.45 14.46
CA ARG A 432 -6.92 9.12 14.05
C ARG A 432 -6.48 8.33 15.27
N ALA A 433 -7.12 7.20 15.54
CA ALA A 433 -6.73 6.24 16.58
C ALA A 433 -5.93 5.11 15.92
N ILE A 434 -4.72 4.87 16.46
CA ILE A 434 -3.77 3.90 15.94
C ILE A 434 -3.53 2.83 16.99
#